data_5591c4519a8a77bf60b30e6e071f1b22
#
_entry.id   5591c4519a8a77bf60b30e6e071f1b22
#
_cell.length_a   1.000
_cell.length_b   1.000
_cell.length_c   1.000
_cell.angle_alpha   90.00
_cell.angle_beta   90.00
_cell.angle_gamma   90.00
#
_symmetry.space_group_name_H-M   'P 1'
#
loop_
_entity.id
_entity.type
_entity.pdbx_description
1 polymer ?
#
loop_
_entity_poly.entity_id
_entity_poly.type
_entity_poly.pdbx_seq_one_letter_code
_entity_poly.pdbx_strand_id
1 'polypeptide(L)'
;KRNEKSDGSYNEDLFYTTMMEGRWSAAAPFANINSTYNEGSARISGDGKFLFFSRCNAPDGAGNCDLYVAEMKADSTWGDIKNLGPKINSTGWDSHPSLTHSGDTLFFASNRAGSFGLSDIFFAVKDKNGVWQKAMNAGPIINTVNSEVSPFFHHSFNVLYFSSNGHPLNFGEFDIYKSNRMKTGWAEPKNTGPLVNGSGSEYYFTIDSKSENLYYARSTHEDLKNLD
;
A
#
# COMPACT_ATOMS: atom_id res chain seq x y z
N LYS A 1 11.89 -2.66 -9.36
CA LYS A 1 13.15 -2.55 -10.15
C LYS A 1 13.06 -1.26 -10.96
N ARG A 2 14.12 -0.47 -10.99
CA ARG A 2 14.20 0.74 -11.82
C ARG A 2 14.64 0.34 -13.23
N ASN A 3 13.93 0.81 -14.25
CA ASN A 3 14.31 0.68 -15.64
C ASN A 3 14.79 2.05 -16.16
N GLU A 4 15.96 2.10 -16.74
CA GLU A 4 16.51 3.31 -17.34
C GLU A 4 15.78 3.62 -18.66
N LYS A 5 15.30 4.85 -18.80
CA LYS A 5 14.67 5.37 -20.02
C LYS A 5 15.74 5.91 -20.96
N SER A 6 15.36 6.12 -22.21
CA SER A 6 16.25 6.68 -23.25
C SER A 6 16.78 8.10 -22.94
N ASP A 7 16.14 8.82 -22.02
CA ASP A 7 16.55 10.15 -21.56
C ASP A 7 17.41 10.13 -20.29
N GLY A 8 17.81 8.92 -19.83
CA GLY A 8 18.59 8.72 -18.59
C GLY A 8 17.76 8.77 -17.31
N SER A 9 16.44 9.00 -17.38
CA SER A 9 15.56 8.86 -16.23
C SER A 9 15.20 7.40 -15.98
N TYR A 10 14.72 7.11 -14.75
CA TYR A 10 14.30 5.77 -14.36
C TYR A 10 12.80 5.76 -14.15
N ASN A 11 12.12 4.67 -14.51
CA ASN A 11 10.79 4.37 -14.00
C ASN A 11 10.80 3.18 -13.05
N GLU A 12 9.84 3.16 -12.17
CA GLU A 12 9.61 2.08 -11.22
C GLU A 12 8.54 1.17 -11.80
N ASP A 13 8.84 -0.14 -11.85
CA ASP A 13 7.98 -1.17 -12.38
C ASP A 13 7.63 -2.20 -11.31
N LEU A 14 6.45 -2.78 -11.42
CA LEU A 14 6.03 -3.91 -10.62
C LEU A 14 6.60 -5.22 -11.15
N PHE A 15 7.10 -6.04 -10.23
CA PHE A 15 7.57 -7.40 -10.49
C PHE A 15 6.88 -8.36 -9.53
N TYR A 16 6.72 -9.58 -9.96
CA TYR A 16 6.23 -10.67 -9.12
C TYR A 16 7.17 -11.87 -9.12
N THR A 17 7.10 -12.63 -8.05
CA THR A 17 7.74 -13.94 -7.94
C THR A 17 6.73 -14.92 -7.35
N THR A 18 6.85 -16.19 -7.70
CA THR A 18 5.95 -17.27 -7.24
C THR A 18 6.73 -18.27 -6.40
N MET A 19 6.12 -18.73 -5.33
CA MET A 19 6.65 -19.82 -4.52
C MET A 19 6.20 -21.15 -5.15
N MET A 20 7.14 -21.96 -5.60
CA MET A 20 6.90 -23.30 -6.14
C MET A 20 7.81 -24.29 -5.43
N GLU A 21 7.25 -25.31 -4.81
CA GLU A 21 8.00 -26.36 -4.10
C GLU A 21 9.05 -25.83 -3.12
N GLY A 22 8.69 -24.77 -2.35
CA GLY A 22 9.56 -24.16 -1.36
C GLY A 22 10.66 -23.24 -1.91
N ARG A 23 10.64 -22.92 -3.21
CA ARG A 23 11.60 -22.02 -3.86
C ARG A 23 10.89 -20.88 -4.58
N TRP A 24 11.46 -19.68 -4.47
CA TRP A 24 11.01 -18.51 -5.21
C TRP A 24 11.47 -18.60 -6.67
N SER A 25 10.56 -18.33 -7.62
CA SER A 25 10.92 -18.15 -9.01
C SER A 25 11.81 -16.90 -9.20
N ALA A 26 12.45 -16.79 -10.36
CA ALA A 26 13.00 -15.51 -10.78
C ALA A 26 11.88 -14.46 -10.86
N ALA A 27 12.21 -13.21 -10.50
CA ALA A 27 11.25 -12.10 -10.59
C ALA A 27 10.90 -11.82 -12.06
N ALA A 28 9.60 -11.78 -12.37
CA ALA A 28 9.06 -11.46 -13.69
C ALA A 28 8.29 -10.13 -13.65
N PRO A 29 8.34 -9.29 -14.69
CA PRO A 29 7.61 -8.05 -14.73
C PRO A 29 6.10 -8.30 -14.90
N PHE A 30 5.28 -7.42 -14.34
CA PHE A 30 3.86 -7.35 -14.67
C PHE A 30 3.66 -6.66 -16.04
N ALA A 31 3.96 -7.39 -17.12
CA ALA A 31 4.07 -6.83 -18.48
C ALA A 31 2.84 -6.03 -18.94
N ASN A 32 1.63 -6.42 -18.51
CA ASN A 32 0.39 -5.73 -18.89
C ASN A 32 0.00 -4.61 -17.92
N ILE A 33 0.72 -4.46 -16.81
CA ILE A 33 0.50 -3.41 -15.80
C ILE A 33 1.53 -2.30 -15.96
N ASN A 34 2.80 -2.69 -16.08
CA ASN A 34 3.89 -1.73 -16.22
C ASN A 34 3.75 -0.89 -17.48
N SER A 35 4.03 0.39 -17.37
CA SER A 35 3.88 1.37 -18.44
C SER A 35 5.13 2.26 -18.54
N THR A 36 5.00 3.38 -19.21
CA THR A 36 6.05 4.43 -19.23
C THR A 36 6.05 5.31 -17.98
N TYR A 37 5.07 5.09 -17.09
CA TYR A 37 4.92 5.78 -15.81
C TYR A 37 5.53 4.95 -14.68
N ASN A 38 5.52 5.47 -13.46
CA ASN A 38 5.96 4.72 -12.29
C ASN A 38 4.78 3.94 -11.71
N GLU A 39 4.90 2.64 -11.60
CA GLU A 39 3.96 1.76 -10.92
C GLU A 39 4.55 1.24 -9.62
N GLY A 40 3.75 1.23 -8.56
CA GLY A 40 4.19 0.77 -7.24
C GLY A 40 3.07 0.23 -6.37
N SER A 41 3.47 -0.29 -5.21
CA SER A 41 2.58 -0.59 -4.09
C SER A 41 1.38 -1.48 -4.45
N ALA A 42 1.61 -2.61 -5.11
CA ALA A 42 0.56 -3.48 -5.59
C ALA A 42 -0.05 -4.38 -4.50
N ARG A 43 -1.37 -4.61 -4.60
CA ARG A 43 -2.11 -5.54 -3.75
C ARG A 43 -3.16 -6.33 -4.54
N ILE A 44 -3.13 -7.65 -4.40
CA ILE A 44 -4.16 -8.53 -4.97
C ILE A 44 -5.33 -8.62 -3.99
N SER A 45 -6.58 -8.59 -4.50
CA SER A 45 -7.79 -8.80 -3.70
C SER A 45 -7.86 -10.23 -3.12
N GLY A 46 -8.60 -10.41 -2.04
CA GLY A 46 -8.69 -11.70 -1.34
C GLY A 46 -9.24 -12.84 -2.20
N ASP A 47 -10.02 -12.55 -3.23
CA ASP A 47 -10.54 -13.51 -4.21
C ASP A 47 -9.61 -13.72 -5.43
N GLY A 48 -8.48 -13.02 -5.49
CA GLY A 48 -7.50 -13.11 -6.56
C GLY A 48 -7.90 -12.46 -7.89
N LYS A 49 -9.05 -11.79 -7.96
CA LYS A 49 -9.62 -11.28 -9.21
C LYS A 49 -9.16 -9.88 -9.59
N PHE A 50 -8.71 -9.09 -8.61
CA PHE A 50 -8.35 -7.70 -8.81
C PHE A 50 -6.95 -7.42 -8.28
N LEU A 51 -6.18 -6.63 -9.02
CA LEU A 51 -4.91 -6.06 -8.62
C LEU A 51 -5.09 -4.56 -8.44
N PHE A 52 -4.90 -4.08 -7.23
CA PHE A 52 -4.86 -2.65 -6.93
C PHE A 52 -3.40 -2.21 -6.87
N PHE A 53 -3.08 -1.06 -7.45
CA PHE A 53 -1.72 -0.54 -7.47
C PHE A 53 -1.73 0.98 -7.61
N SER A 54 -0.61 1.63 -7.31
CA SER A 54 -0.43 3.06 -7.59
C SER A 54 0.28 3.26 -8.92
N ARG A 55 -0.11 4.31 -9.65
CA ARG A 55 0.57 4.80 -10.84
C ARG A 55 0.73 6.30 -10.73
N CYS A 56 1.95 6.78 -10.99
CA CYS A 56 2.29 8.18 -10.81
C CYS A 56 2.45 8.91 -12.14
N ASN A 57 2.04 10.17 -12.16
CA ASN A 57 2.15 11.07 -13.32
C ASN A 57 1.47 10.57 -14.61
N ALA A 58 0.45 9.73 -14.49
CA ALA A 58 -0.33 9.27 -15.63
C ALA A 58 -1.29 10.37 -16.11
N PRO A 59 -1.57 10.48 -17.43
CA PRO A 59 -2.37 11.56 -17.99
C PRO A 59 -3.86 11.50 -17.62
N ASP A 60 -4.34 10.32 -17.18
CA ASP A 60 -5.69 10.08 -16.66
C ASP A 60 -5.77 10.14 -15.14
N GLY A 61 -4.65 10.48 -14.47
CA GLY A 61 -4.58 10.70 -13.04
C GLY A 61 -5.09 12.07 -12.61
N ALA A 62 -5.52 12.17 -11.35
CA ALA A 62 -5.96 13.41 -10.72
C ALA A 62 -4.82 14.13 -9.99
N GLY A 63 -3.82 13.39 -9.51
CA GLY A 63 -2.72 13.87 -8.69
C GLY A 63 -1.34 13.37 -9.11
N ASN A 64 -0.38 13.47 -8.19
CA ASN A 64 0.98 12.99 -8.43
C ASN A 64 1.01 11.46 -8.60
N CYS A 65 0.29 10.75 -7.75
CA CYS A 65 0.06 9.31 -7.86
C CYS A 65 -1.39 9.02 -7.57
N ASP A 66 -1.98 8.13 -8.33
CA ASP A 66 -3.36 7.69 -8.19
C ASP A 66 -3.42 6.17 -8.00
N LEU A 67 -4.49 5.71 -7.38
CA LEU A 67 -4.80 4.29 -7.27
C LEU A 67 -5.58 3.80 -8.50
N TYR A 68 -5.14 2.66 -9.01
CA TYR A 68 -5.71 1.95 -10.15
C TYR A 68 -6.11 0.54 -9.76
N VAL A 69 -6.96 -0.05 -10.56
CA VAL A 69 -7.35 -1.46 -10.47
C VAL A 69 -7.24 -2.12 -11.83
N ALA A 70 -6.70 -3.34 -11.85
CA ALA A 70 -6.72 -4.24 -13.00
C ALA A 70 -7.51 -5.50 -12.65
N GLU A 71 -8.17 -6.10 -13.65
CA GLU A 71 -8.94 -7.32 -13.50
C GLU A 71 -8.17 -8.52 -14.02
N MET A 72 -8.25 -9.66 -13.31
CA MET A 72 -7.70 -10.94 -13.77
C MET A 72 -8.54 -11.49 -14.92
N LYS A 73 -7.93 -11.71 -16.06
CA LYS A 73 -8.55 -12.30 -17.24
C LYS A 73 -8.58 -13.83 -17.16
N ALA A 74 -9.40 -14.45 -18.01
CA ALA A 74 -9.51 -15.90 -18.11
C ALA A 74 -8.20 -16.60 -18.50
N ASP A 75 -7.32 -15.90 -19.20
CA ASP A 75 -5.97 -16.37 -19.58
C ASP A 75 -4.91 -16.14 -18.50
N SER A 76 -5.32 -15.78 -17.30
CA SER A 76 -4.46 -15.47 -16.16
C SER A 76 -3.54 -14.23 -16.37
N THR A 77 -3.90 -13.34 -17.26
CA THR A 77 -3.27 -12.03 -17.42
C THR A 77 -4.07 -10.93 -16.72
N TRP A 78 -3.39 -9.85 -16.33
CA TRP A 78 -4.04 -8.66 -15.81
C TRP A 78 -4.44 -7.72 -16.95
N GLY A 79 -5.64 -7.15 -16.89
CA GLY A 79 -6.12 -6.22 -17.90
C GLY A 79 -7.23 -5.31 -17.38
N ASP A 80 -7.90 -4.60 -18.29
CA ASP A 80 -8.97 -3.64 -17.97
C ASP A 80 -8.58 -2.64 -16.86
N ILE A 81 -7.38 -2.07 -17.00
CA ILE A 81 -6.83 -1.12 -16.03
C ILE A 81 -7.73 0.13 -15.98
N LYS A 82 -8.15 0.49 -14.78
CA LYS A 82 -9.01 1.66 -14.51
C LYS A 82 -8.48 2.47 -13.35
N ASN A 83 -8.44 3.79 -13.52
CA ASN A 83 -8.30 4.72 -12.40
C ASN A 83 -9.50 4.60 -11.46
N LEU A 84 -9.30 4.57 -10.14
CA LEU A 84 -10.40 4.41 -9.15
C LEU A 84 -11.30 5.65 -9.05
N GLY A 85 -10.90 6.75 -9.67
CA GLY A 85 -11.69 7.97 -9.79
C GLY A 85 -11.74 8.83 -8.54
N PRO A 86 -12.48 9.95 -8.59
CA PRO A 86 -12.38 11.04 -7.62
C PRO A 86 -13.02 10.76 -6.26
N LYS A 87 -13.70 9.63 -6.07
CA LYS A 87 -14.13 9.19 -4.74
C LYS A 87 -12.96 8.64 -3.93
N ILE A 88 -11.97 8.07 -4.61
CA ILE A 88 -10.77 7.47 -4.02
C ILE A 88 -9.58 8.40 -4.19
N ASN A 89 -9.27 8.78 -5.43
CA ASN A 89 -8.11 9.57 -5.79
C ASN A 89 -8.35 11.07 -5.55
N SER A 90 -7.26 11.79 -5.29
CA SER A 90 -7.22 13.22 -5.02
C SER A 90 -6.22 13.92 -5.96
N THR A 91 -6.05 15.22 -5.79
CA THR A 91 -5.00 15.99 -6.48
C THR A 91 -3.61 15.83 -5.85
N GLY A 92 -3.51 15.06 -4.76
CA GLY A 92 -2.27 14.78 -4.05
C GLY A 92 -1.61 13.47 -4.50
N TRP A 93 -0.89 12.88 -3.57
CA TRP A 93 -0.31 11.54 -3.71
C TRP A 93 -1.22 10.54 -3.00
N ASP A 94 -1.73 9.56 -3.74
CA ASP A 94 -2.57 8.46 -3.26
C ASP A 94 -1.91 7.14 -3.61
N SER A 95 -1.50 6.35 -2.61
CA SER A 95 -0.69 5.14 -2.82
C SER A 95 -0.90 4.10 -1.71
N HIS A 96 -0.15 3.02 -1.76
CA HIS A 96 -0.13 1.95 -0.78
C HIS A 96 -1.51 1.31 -0.51
N PRO A 97 -2.22 0.81 -1.53
CA PRO A 97 -3.54 0.22 -1.35
C PRO A 97 -3.50 -1.08 -0.54
N SER A 98 -4.48 -1.27 0.33
CA SER A 98 -4.70 -2.50 1.09
C SER A 98 -6.18 -2.75 1.26
N LEU A 99 -6.65 -3.93 0.90
CA LEU A 99 -8.07 -4.29 0.99
C LEU A 99 -8.35 -5.18 2.20
N THR A 100 -9.56 -5.09 2.71
CA THR A 100 -10.14 -6.18 3.52
C THR A 100 -10.27 -7.44 2.67
N HIS A 101 -10.33 -8.60 3.32
CA HIS A 101 -10.47 -9.87 2.61
C HIS A 101 -11.77 -9.92 1.77
N SER A 102 -12.86 -9.34 2.26
CA SER A 102 -14.12 -9.18 1.53
C SER A 102 -14.04 -8.24 0.33
N GLY A 103 -13.00 -7.41 0.24
CA GLY A 103 -12.83 -6.42 -0.82
C GLY A 103 -13.82 -5.25 -0.76
N ASP A 104 -14.51 -5.07 0.38
CA ASP A 104 -15.49 -4.01 0.61
C ASP A 104 -14.88 -2.72 1.18
N THR A 105 -13.70 -2.81 1.77
CA THR A 105 -12.98 -1.68 2.35
C THR A 105 -11.57 -1.61 1.77
N LEU A 106 -11.19 -0.43 1.27
CA LEU A 106 -9.86 -0.10 0.77
C LEU A 106 -9.21 0.88 1.73
N PHE A 107 -8.08 0.51 2.32
CA PHE A 107 -7.17 1.39 3.03
C PHE A 107 -6.06 1.85 2.09
N PHE A 108 -5.56 3.06 2.27
CA PHE A 108 -4.46 3.59 1.47
C PHE A 108 -3.81 4.79 2.18
N ALA A 109 -2.61 5.19 1.75
CA ALA A 109 -1.94 6.38 2.22
C ALA A 109 -2.18 7.56 1.28
N SER A 110 -2.31 8.76 1.84
CA SER A 110 -2.57 9.97 1.05
C SER A 110 -2.08 11.23 1.76
N ASN A 111 -1.56 12.19 0.99
CA ASN A 111 -1.20 13.53 1.47
C ASN A 111 -2.24 14.60 1.06
N ARG A 112 -3.48 14.17 0.79
CA ARG A 112 -4.58 15.05 0.37
C ARG A 112 -4.94 16.11 1.40
N ALA A 113 -5.63 17.15 0.96
CA ALA A 113 -6.21 18.14 1.87
C ALA A 113 -7.13 17.47 2.91
N GLY A 114 -6.95 17.83 4.18
CA GLY A 114 -7.64 17.23 5.31
C GLY A 114 -6.85 16.11 6.01
N SER A 115 -5.59 15.87 5.63
CA SER A 115 -4.65 15.10 6.43
C SER A 115 -4.30 15.82 7.73
N PHE A 116 -4.02 15.08 8.79
CA PHE A 116 -3.49 15.61 10.06
C PHE A 116 -2.00 15.92 9.94
N GLY A 117 -1.28 15.09 9.15
CA GLY A 117 0.15 15.16 8.97
C GLY A 117 0.59 15.31 7.51
N LEU A 118 1.80 14.84 7.24
CA LEU A 118 2.39 14.87 5.89
C LEU A 118 1.74 13.85 4.97
N SER A 119 1.46 12.65 5.48
CA SER A 119 0.64 11.63 4.83
C SER A 119 -0.12 10.83 5.88
N ASP A 120 -1.37 10.56 5.62
CA ASP A 120 -2.30 9.87 6.51
C ASP A 120 -2.84 8.59 5.89
N ILE A 121 -3.25 7.65 6.73
CA ILE A 121 -4.07 6.54 6.31
C ILE A 121 -5.51 7.02 6.10
N PHE A 122 -6.03 6.76 4.90
CA PHE A 122 -7.43 6.94 4.52
C PHE A 122 -8.07 5.58 4.25
N PHE A 123 -9.38 5.55 4.23
CA PHE A 123 -10.14 4.37 3.83
C PHE A 123 -11.39 4.76 3.06
N ALA A 124 -11.83 3.86 2.18
CA ALA A 124 -13.10 3.96 1.49
C ALA A 124 -13.85 2.63 1.61
N VAL A 125 -15.17 2.69 1.65
CA VAL A 125 -16.05 1.53 1.77
C VAL A 125 -16.96 1.45 0.55
N LYS A 126 -17.24 0.25 0.06
CA LYS A 126 -18.27 0.03 -0.97
C LYS A 126 -19.65 0.06 -0.34
N ASP A 127 -20.60 0.64 -1.04
CA ASP A 127 -22.02 0.51 -0.68
C ASP A 127 -22.57 -0.88 -1.04
N LYS A 128 -23.85 -1.11 -0.74
CA LYS A 128 -24.56 -2.36 -1.04
C LYS A 128 -24.60 -2.75 -2.54
N ASN A 129 -24.30 -1.81 -3.42
CA ASN A 129 -24.23 -2.03 -4.87
C ASN A 129 -22.80 -2.25 -5.35
N GLY A 130 -21.82 -2.34 -4.45
CA GLY A 130 -20.39 -2.52 -4.77
C GLY A 130 -19.70 -1.23 -5.24
N VAL A 131 -20.30 -0.06 -5.06
CA VAL A 131 -19.77 1.23 -5.51
C VAL A 131 -18.97 1.89 -4.40
N TRP A 132 -17.72 2.23 -4.67
CA TRP A 132 -16.86 2.95 -3.73
C TRP A 132 -17.50 4.27 -3.28
N GLN A 133 -17.52 4.49 -1.98
CA GLN A 133 -17.90 5.75 -1.37
C GLN A 133 -16.68 6.66 -1.22
N LYS A 134 -16.91 7.94 -0.92
CA LYS A 134 -15.83 8.92 -0.75
C LYS A 134 -14.88 8.47 0.36
N ALA A 135 -13.58 8.58 0.09
CA ALA A 135 -12.55 8.28 1.06
C ALA A 135 -12.64 9.17 2.31
N MET A 136 -12.40 8.57 3.47
CA MET A 136 -12.42 9.19 4.78
C MET A 136 -11.08 9.00 5.46
N ASN A 137 -10.62 9.99 6.22
CA ASN A 137 -9.43 9.88 7.06
C ASN A 137 -9.67 8.85 8.19
N ALA A 138 -8.68 8.00 8.49
CA ALA A 138 -8.78 6.99 9.56
C ALA A 138 -8.85 7.60 10.97
N GLY A 139 -8.60 8.89 11.09
CA GLY A 139 -8.73 9.66 12.32
C GLY A 139 -7.45 9.78 13.14
N PRO A 140 -7.48 10.63 14.18
CA PRO A 140 -6.28 11.04 14.93
C PRO A 140 -5.73 9.96 15.87
N ILE A 141 -6.39 8.82 16.01
CA ILE A 141 -5.82 7.66 16.72
C ILE A 141 -4.81 6.94 15.84
N ILE A 142 -5.10 6.81 14.54
CA ILE A 142 -4.21 6.17 13.57
C ILE A 142 -3.19 7.17 13.04
N ASN A 143 -3.63 8.38 12.68
CA ASN A 143 -2.82 9.38 11.99
C ASN A 143 -2.26 10.41 12.98
N THR A 144 -1.02 10.81 12.76
CA THR A 144 -0.28 11.78 13.55
C THR A 144 -0.03 13.07 12.74
N VAL A 145 0.77 13.97 13.28
CA VAL A 145 1.25 15.18 12.56
C VAL A 145 2.37 14.86 11.57
N ASN A 146 2.89 13.65 11.58
CA ASN A 146 3.96 13.20 10.68
C ASN A 146 3.39 12.35 9.53
N SER A 147 3.95 11.18 9.28
CA SER A 147 3.52 10.33 8.16
C SER A 147 3.11 8.94 8.61
N GLU A 148 1.96 8.50 8.13
CA GLU A 148 1.47 7.12 8.21
C GLU A 148 1.28 6.58 6.80
N VAL A 149 1.93 5.45 6.51
CA VAL A 149 1.96 4.85 5.17
C VAL A 149 1.86 3.32 5.22
N SER A 150 1.77 2.69 4.07
CA SER A 150 1.81 1.23 3.89
C SER A 150 0.83 0.45 4.79
N PRO A 151 -0.48 0.80 4.79
CA PRO A 151 -1.47 0.09 5.59
C PRO A 151 -1.62 -1.36 5.14
N PHE A 152 -1.83 -2.25 6.09
CA PHE A 152 -2.20 -3.65 5.87
C PHE A 152 -3.25 -4.08 6.88
N PHE A 153 -4.45 -4.43 6.42
CA PHE A 153 -5.52 -4.91 7.29
C PHE A 153 -5.54 -6.44 7.34
N HIS A 154 -5.26 -7.02 8.50
CA HIS A 154 -5.33 -8.45 8.75
C HIS A 154 -6.74 -8.84 9.20
N HIS A 155 -7.50 -9.49 8.32
CA HIS A 155 -8.92 -9.77 8.53
C HIS A 155 -9.21 -10.70 9.71
N SER A 156 -8.44 -11.79 9.88
CA SER A 156 -8.67 -12.78 10.94
C SER A 156 -8.43 -12.21 12.35
N PHE A 157 -7.50 -11.28 12.49
CA PHE A 157 -7.20 -10.63 13.76
C PHE A 157 -7.87 -9.28 13.95
N ASN A 158 -8.51 -8.77 12.89
CA ASN A 158 -9.17 -7.45 12.91
C ASN A 158 -8.21 -6.31 13.29
N VAL A 159 -6.99 -6.36 12.73
CA VAL A 159 -5.86 -5.49 13.05
C VAL A 159 -5.41 -4.75 11.80
N LEU A 160 -5.25 -3.44 11.92
CA LEU A 160 -4.56 -2.61 10.94
C LEU A 160 -3.09 -2.49 11.35
N TYR A 161 -2.19 -2.90 10.48
CA TYR A 161 -0.76 -2.62 10.54
C TYR A 161 -0.47 -1.44 9.60
N PHE A 162 0.49 -0.62 9.96
CA PHE A 162 0.94 0.52 9.15
C PHE A 162 2.33 0.97 9.58
N SER A 163 3.02 1.67 8.70
CA SER A 163 4.31 2.29 9.00
C SER A 163 4.09 3.73 9.43
N SER A 164 4.75 4.16 10.51
CA SER A 164 4.67 5.53 11.00
C SER A 164 6.00 6.02 11.56
N ASN A 165 6.27 7.32 11.36
CA ASN A 165 7.36 8.04 12.00
C ASN A 165 6.88 9.10 13.01
N GLY A 166 5.58 9.07 13.35
CA GLY A 166 4.95 10.03 14.25
C GLY A 166 4.45 9.47 15.57
N HIS A 167 4.26 8.16 15.68
CA HIS A 167 3.85 7.52 16.93
C HIS A 167 5.01 7.37 17.91
N PRO A 168 4.72 7.32 19.24
CA PRO A 168 5.76 7.16 20.25
C PRO A 168 6.44 5.80 20.19
N LEU A 169 7.66 5.70 20.74
CA LEU A 169 8.47 4.48 20.83
C LEU A 169 9.00 3.99 19.48
N ASN A 170 9.41 4.89 18.59
CA ASN A 170 10.14 4.54 17.37
C ASN A 170 11.55 3.99 17.73
N PHE A 171 11.93 2.91 17.02
CA PHE A 171 13.28 2.35 17.03
C PHE A 171 14.15 2.98 15.94
N GLY A 172 13.53 3.39 14.82
CA GLY A 172 14.16 4.01 13.67
C GLY A 172 13.41 5.23 13.15
N GLU A 173 13.36 5.39 11.83
CA GLU A 173 12.61 6.47 11.18
C GLU A 173 11.15 6.10 11.02
N PHE A 174 10.85 5.03 10.24
CA PHE A 174 9.51 4.48 10.11
C PHE A 174 9.46 3.10 10.74
N ASP A 175 8.61 2.94 11.72
CA ASP A 175 8.35 1.67 12.39
C ASP A 175 6.97 1.13 12.03
N ILE A 176 6.83 -0.20 12.06
CA ILE A 176 5.54 -0.87 11.93
C ILE A 176 4.78 -0.78 13.25
N TYR A 177 3.59 -0.21 13.20
CA TYR A 177 2.60 -0.17 14.27
C TYR A 177 1.42 -1.07 13.95
N LYS A 178 0.67 -1.43 14.99
CA LYS A 178 -0.59 -2.17 14.88
C LYS A 178 -1.67 -1.58 15.75
N SER A 179 -2.89 -1.51 15.22
CA SER A 179 -4.09 -1.07 15.95
C SER A 179 -5.25 -2.04 15.72
N ASN A 180 -5.94 -2.41 16.79
CA ASN A 180 -7.12 -3.26 16.71
C ASN A 180 -8.34 -2.46 16.29
N ARG A 181 -9.15 -3.01 15.39
CA ARG A 181 -10.46 -2.47 15.06
C ARG A 181 -11.39 -2.64 16.25
N MET A 182 -11.99 -1.56 16.69
CA MET A 182 -13.00 -1.55 17.75
C MET A 182 -14.41 -1.48 17.16
N LYS A 183 -15.45 -1.62 18.00
CA LYS A 183 -16.85 -1.39 17.57
C LYS A 183 -17.03 0.00 16.98
N THR A 184 -16.37 0.98 17.57
CA THR A 184 -16.29 2.36 17.07
C THR A 184 -14.82 2.79 17.01
N GLY A 185 -14.30 2.99 15.78
CA GLY A 185 -12.93 3.48 15.57
C GLY A 185 -11.84 2.43 15.80
N TRP A 186 -10.71 2.87 16.34
CA TRP A 186 -9.46 2.13 16.49
C TRP A 186 -8.96 2.18 17.92
N ALA A 187 -8.28 1.13 18.35
CA ALA A 187 -7.51 1.14 19.60
C ALA A 187 -6.22 1.96 19.40
N GLU A 188 -5.62 2.40 20.51
CA GLU A 188 -4.31 3.07 20.50
C GLU A 188 -3.27 2.20 19.81
N PRO A 189 -2.55 2.71 18.80
CA PRO A 189 -1.53 1.96 18.10
C PRO A 189 -0.38 1.53 19.02
N LYS A 190 0.14 0.34 18.76
CA LYS A 190 1.29 -0.22 19.47
C LYS A 190 2.39 -0.56 18.49
N ASN A 191 3.61 -0.13 18.79
CA ASN A 191 4.80 -0.56 18.07
C ASN A 191 4.93 -2.08 18.09
N THR A 192 5.27 -2.72 16.97
CA THR A 192 5.39 -4.19 16.88
C THR A 192 6.65 -4.73 17.56
N GLY A 193 7.55 -3.86 17.97
CA GLY A 193 8.73 -4.18 18.76
C GLY A 193 9.96 -4.58 17.93
N PRO A 194 11.09 -4.85 18.62
CA PRO A 194 12.42 -4.96 17.98
C PRO A 194 12.64 -6.22 17.15
N LEU A 195 11.72 -7.17 17.14
CA LEU A 195 11.77 -8.32 16.22
C LEU A 195 11.39 -7.93 14.79
N VAL A 196 10.58 -6.87 14.64
CA VAL A 196 10.14 -6.32 13.35
C VAL A 196 10.81 -4.99 13.06
N ASN A 197 10.87 -4.08 14.03
CA ASN A 197 11.38 -2.73 13.86
C ASN A 197 12.85 -2.62 14.24
N GLY A 198 13.61 -1.83 13.50
CA GLY A 198 15.03 -1.62 13.70
C GLY A 198 15.43 -0.14 13.67
N SER A 199 16.70 0.15 13.43
CA SER A 199 17.22 1.53 13.36
C SER A 199 16.95 2.21 12.02
N GLY A 200 16.45 1.50 11.02
CA GLY A 200 16.12 2.01 9.70
C GLY A 200 14.64 2.37 9.56
N SER A 201 14.11 2.14 8.38
CA SER A 201 12.68 2.31 8.06
C SER A 201 12.07 1.00 7.63
N GLU A 202 10.95 0.62 8.21
CA GLU A 202 10.19 -0.57 7.87
C GLU A 202 8.88 -0.20 7.17
N TYR A 203 8.62 -0.86 6.01
CA TYR A 203 7.47 -0.61 5.15
C TYR A 203 6.83 -1.91 4.66
N TYR A 204 5.62 -1.80 4.11
CA TYR A 204 4.93 -2.87 3.37
C TYR A 204 4.73 -4.17 4.17
N PHE A 205 4.52 -4.03 5.47
CA PHE A 205 4.27 -5.19 6.33
C PHE A 205 3.03 -5.95 5.85
N THR A 206 3.17 -7.26 5.70
CA THR A 206 2.07 -8.16 5.36
C THR A 206 2.27 -9.52 5.99
N ILE A 207 1.16 -10.19 6.28
CA ILE A 207 1.13 -11.57 6.79
C ILE A 207 0.39 -12.41 5.75
N ASP A 208 0.86 -13.62 5.48
CA ASP A 208 0.20 -14.52 4.55
C ASP A 208 -1.17 -14.99 5.08
N SER A 209 -1.98 -15.61 4.21
CA SER A 209 -3.34 -16.04 4.55
C SER A 209 -3.40 -17.12 5.63
N LYS A 210 -2.31 -17.85 5.85
CA LYS A 210 -2.18 -18.87 6.90
C LYS A 210 -1.65 -18.31 8.21
N SER A 211 -1.20 -17.05 8.22
CA SER A 211 -0.56 -16.38 9.35
C SER A 211 0.73 -17.10 9.84
N GLU A 212 1.41 -17.77 8.91
CA GLU A 212 2.66 -18.51 9.17
C GLU A 212 3.90 -17.67 8.83
N ASN A 213 3.78 -16.78 7.83
CA ASN A 213 4.88 -15.96 7.34
C ASN A 213 4.49 -14.49 7.34
N LEU A 214 5.43 -13.65 7.75
CA LEU A 214 5.34 -12.22 7.59
C LEU A 214 6.41 -11.72 6.63
N TYR A 215 6.09 -10.68 5.88
CA TYR A 215 6.97 -10.04 4.92
C TYR A 215 6.94 -8.53 5.15
N TYR A 216 8.06 -7.87 5.03
CA TYR A 216 8.18 -6.42 5.08
C TYR A 216 9.46 -5.98 4.37
N ALA A 217 9.51 -4.73 3.96
CA ALA A 217 10.72 -4.11 3.45
C ALA A 217 11.41 -3.33 4.57
N ARG A 218 12.72 -3.41 4.65
CA ARG A 218 13.55 -2.60 5.54
C ARG A 218 14.60 -1.87 4.72
N SER A 219 14.75 -0.58 4.94
CA SER A 219 15.87 0.21 4.45
C SER A 219 16.75 0.66 5.60
N THR A 220 18.04 0.70 5.39
CA THR A 220 19.02 1.25 6.32
C THR A 220 19.47 2.62 5.82
N HIS A 221 20.07 3.45 6.70
CA HIS A 221 20.63 4.74 6.31
C HIS A 221 21.67 4.66 5.19
N GLU A 222 22.34 3.51 5.03
CA GLU A 222 23.31 3.29 3.96
C GLU A 222 22.63 3.06 2.60
N ASP A 223 21.45 2.41 2.61
CA ASP A 223 20.68 2.13 1.39
C ASP A 223 20.09 3.40 0.78
N LEU A 224 19.71 4.37 1.61
CA LEU A 224 19.15 5.66 1.16
C LEU A 224 20.15 6.53 0.42
N LYS A 225 21.45 6.41 0.70
CA LYS A 225 22.52 7.13 -0.02
C LYS A 225 22.77 6.60 -1.43
N ASN A 226 22.27 5.42 -1.75
CA ASN A 226 22.40 4.77 -3.06
C ASN A 226 21.12 4.83 -3.90
N LEU A 227 20.11 5.61 -3.44
CA LEU A 227 18.83 5.80 -4.11
C LEU A 227 18.71 7.15 -4.84
N ASP A 228 19.79 7.96 -4.86
CA ASP A 228 19.90 9.20 -5.64
C ASP A 228 20.33 8.93 -7.09
#